data_43fa9a139725dbb5d22949cde32e63d3
#
_entry.id   43fa9a139725dbb5d22949cde32e63d3
#
_cell.length_a   1.000
_cell.length_b   1.000
_cell.length_c   1.000
_cell.angle_alpha   90.00
_cell.angle_beta   90.00
_cell.angle_gamma   90.00
#
_symmetry.space_group_name_H-M   'P 1'
#
loop_
_entity.id
_entity.type
_entity.pdbx_description
1 polymer ?
#
loop_
_entity_poly.entity_id
_entity_poly.type
_entity_poly.pdbx_seq_one_letter_code
_entity_poly.pdbx_strand_id
1 'polypeptide(L)'
;MKELPTNAPDDPWKMSEEEVSRRRDLRESHFIFSIDPKGCEDVDDTLSIRKLENGNRELGVHIADVSYFVKPSSLTDLEARSRSTTVYLADRRFDMLPAILSADLCSLIGSVDRYAMSVIWELDQDCEVVDVWYGRTIIRSRYKLFYEIAQAMHDGADIKMLQENIPELQHLDLVWDAGELQMRLDELQNAVNLLMDTARQIHAKRTKGGALELEGVEVQVQMDSTKKIEDLIPKQPMEIHETVAECMIFANHWVAKKIAEVFPNQALLRHHPLPRQEHFETLVACAKAKGFTVTTKSNKMLADSLDRCVDPKDPNVNKLLRSLATQAMSNAQYFSTGSLPRDQFFHYGLALDRYTHFTSPIRRYADVIVHRLLLAALDAEDNNQLLGNKELEQLAQHINNKHRAAQNAQKDSQKLFQALFFKDRPPDDEARVADAVIFQLRANGVLVFIPRYGIKGPVYLKSRDGQVIHASEGLEPQWVGGTLSRSDYSITVNSMLGSHIYKLFDHITVKISVQQTFAHAADLKLDLLSNRRLISTNETGEELQGVKTNIIREVQEASEEQAKEEELDLGPNFHELQSQYGQTNEALSLYSIFQSFYELGLKQIKT
;
A
#
# COMPACT_ATOMS: atom_id res chain seq x y z
N MET A 1 19.83 -13.21 28.58
CA MET A 1 18.87 -14.22 28.08
C MET A 1 18.64 -13.95 26.61
N LYS A 2 18.85 -14.91 25.72
CA LYS A 2 18.58 -14.76 24.30
C LYS A 2 17.05 -14.95 24.09
N GLU A 3 16.27 -13.89 24.01
CA GLU A 3 14.84 -13.98 23.65
C GLU A 3 14.61 -14.22 22.15
N LEU A 4 15.54 -13.77 21.33
CA LEU A 4 15.46 -13.96 19.89
C LEU A 4 16.24 -15.22 19.47
N PRO A 5 15.70 -16.02 18.56
CA PRO A 5 16.42 -17.10 17.95
C PRO A 5 17.63 -16.58 17.17
N THR A 6 18.67 -17.39 17.05
CA THR A 6 19.80 -17.14 16.17
C THR A 6 19.61 -17.90 14.87
N ASN A 7 20.02 -17.32 13.75
CA ASN A 7 20.07 -17.98 12.44
C ASN A 7 21.43 -17.69 11.79
N ALA A 8 22.50 -18.01 12.49
CA ALA A 8 23.85 -17.84 11.99
C ALA A 8 24.25 -19.02 11.09
N PRO A 9 25.18 -18.85 10.14
CA PRO A 9 25.62 -19.92 9.24
C PRO A 9 26.19 -21.16 10.00
N ASP A 10 26.80 -20.95 11.14
CA ASP A 10 27.36 -21.98 12.02
C ASP A 10 26.34 -22.57 13.03
N ASP A 11 25.23 -21.90 13.25
CA ASP A 11 24.12 -22.33 14.10
C ASP A 11 22.77 -21.96 13.50
N PRO A 12 22.36 -22.57 12.37
CA PRO A 12 21.12 -22.23 11.69
C PRO A 12 19.91 -22.64 12.52
N TRP A 13 18.91 -21.76 12.54
CA TRP A 13 17.63 -22.07 13.16
C TRP A 13 16.97 -23.27 12.46
N LYS A 14 16.41 -24.19 13.25
CA LYS A 14 15.70 -25.36 12.73
C LYS A 14 14.31 -25.46 13.33
N MET A 15 13.37 -25.93 12.54
CA MET A 15 12.04 -26.30 13.02
C MET A 15 12.13 -27.43 14.02
N SER A 16 11.44 -27.33 15.17
CA SER A 16 11.39 -28.44 16.12
C SER A 16 10.45 -29.54 15.62
N GLU A 17 10.83 -30.80 15.83
CA GLU A 17 9.99 -31.95 15.44
C GLU A 17 8.60 -31.92 16.10
N GLU A 18 8.54 -31.46 17.34
CA GLU A 18 7.30 -31.32 18.09
C GLU A 18 6.35 -30.34 17.40
N GLU A 19 6.84 -29.17 16.99
CA GLU A 19 6.01 -28.16 16.29
C GLU A 19 5.64 -28.63 14.88
N VAL A 20 6.55 -29.28 14.17
CA VAL A 20 6.30 -29.88 12.84
C VAL A 20 5.13 -30.88 12.92
N SER A 21 5.09 -31.73 13.94
CA SER A 21 4.04 -32.74 14.10
C SER A 21 2.64 -32.16 14.37
N ARG A 22 2.57 -30.92 14.87
CA ARG A 22 1.32 -30.21 15.19
C ARG A 22 0.77 -29.41 14.02
N ARG A 23 1.54 -29.26 12.93
CA ARG A 23 1.18 -28.43 11.77
C ARG A 23 0.81 -29.27 10.57
N ARG A 24 -0.13 -28.77 9.78
CA ARG A 24 -0.42 -29.35 8.47
C ARG A 24 0.73 -29.02 7.51
N ASP A 25 1.32 -30.07 6.92
CA ASP A 25 2.43 -29.92 5.97
C ASP A 25 1.86 -29.70 4.56
N LEU A 26 2.17 -28.54 3.98
CA LEU A 26 1.73 -28.14 2.64
C LEU A 26 2.87 -28.09 1.62
N ARG A 27 4.10 -28.40 2.02
CA ARG A 27 5.31 -28.21 1.20
C ARG A 27 5.28 -28.92 -0.13
N GLU A 28 4.74 -30.14 -0.16
CA GLU A 28 4.69 -30.96 -1.36
C GLU A 28 3.27 -31.03 -1.99
N SER A 29 2.24 -30.82 -1.18
CA SER A 29 0.85 -30.99 -1.59
C SER A 29 0.25 -29.76 -2.28
N HIS A 30 0.87 -28.57 -2.10
CA HIS A 30 0.38 -27.31 -2.63
C HIS A 30 1.45 -26.58 -3.43
N PHE A 31 1.03 -25.98 -4.55
CA PHE A 31 1.86 -25.08 -5.33
C PHE A 31 1.73 -23.68 -4.75
N ILE A 32 2.75 -23.26 -3.99
CA ILE A 32 2.74 -22.01 -3.21
C ILE A 32 3.75 -21.04 -3.84
N PHE A 33 3.36 -19.78 -3.98
CA PHE A 33 4.20 -18.69 -4.49
C PHE A 33 3.83 -17.36 -3.84
N SER A 34 4.75 -16.40 -3.85
CA SER A 34 4.49 -15.02 -3.40
C SER A 34 4.47 -14.04 -4.57
N ILE A 35 3.76 -12.91 -4.40
CA ILE A 35 3.73 -11.79 -5.34
C ILE A 35 3.86 -10.50 -4.53
N ASP A 36 5.03 -9.86 -4.60
CA ASP A 36 5.45 -8.76 -3.74
C ASP A 36 5.98 -7.57 -4.55
N PRO A 37 6.20 -6.40 -3.94
CA PRO A 37 6.99 -5.35 -4.56
C PRO A 37 8.43 -5.81 -4.83
N LYS A 38 9.05 -5.33 -5.90
CA LYS A 38 10.47 -5.61 -6.19
C LYS A 38 11.34 -5.20 -5.00
N GLY A 39 12.27 -6.07 -4.59
CA GLY A 39 13.15 -5.82 -3.44
C GLY A 39 12.51 -6.01 -2.06
N CYS A 40 11.31 -6.59 -1.98
CA CYS A 40 10.67 -6.91 -0.70
C CYS A 40 11.46 -8.01 0.02
N GLU A 41 11.86 -7.76 1.27
CA GLU A 41 12.55 -8.73 2.13
C GLU A 41 11.60 -9.36 3.16
N ASP A 42 10.56 -8.63 3.56
CA ASP A 42 9.58 -9.00 4.59
C ASP A 42 8.28 -9.54 3.96
N VAL A 43 8.36 -10.75 3.39
CA VAL A 43 7.23 -11.41 2.74
C VAL A 43 6.24 -11.90 3.80
N ASP A 44 5.15 -11.18 3.97
CA ASP A 44 4.08 -11.51 4.93
C ASP A 44 3.16 -12.63 4.43
N ASP A 45 2.92 -12.72 3.11
CA ASP A 45 1.88 -13.56 2.51
C ASP A 45 2.37 -14.33 1.28
N THR A 46 1.83 -15.55 1.14
CA THR A 46 1.96 -16.38 -0.04
C THR A 46 0.59 -16.95 -0.41
N LEU A 47 0.47 -17.35 -1.66
CA LEU A 47 -0.78 -17.80 -2.26
C LEU A 47 -0.64 -19.20 -2.84
N SER A 48 -1.71 -19.96 -2.82
CA SER A 48 -1.84 -21.21 -3.58
C SER A 48 -3.22 -21.32 -4.20
N ILE A 49 -3.29 -21.90 -5.39
CA ILE A 49 -4.55 -22.16 -6.06
C ILE A 49 -4.46 -23.41 -6.93
N ARG A 50 -5.53 -24.21 -6.93
CA ARG A 50 -5.67 -25.38 -7.80
C ARG A 50 -7.12 -25.70 -8.09
N LYS A 51 -7.33 -26.45 -9.16
CA LYS A 51 -8.63 -27.07 -9.45
C LYS A 51 -8.70 -28.41 -8.74
N LEU A 52 -9.85 -28.70 -8.09
CA LEU A 52 -10.13 -29.96 -7.46
C LEU A 52 -10.81 -30.94 -8.44
N GLU A 53 -10.80 -32.24 -8.12
CA GLU A 53 -11.40 -33.28 -8.95
C GLU A 53 -12.93 -33.11 -9.15
N ASN A 54 -13.60 -32.49 -8.17
CA ASN A 54 -15.02 -32.18 -8.25
C ASN A 54 -15.35 -30.94 -9.11
N GLY A 55 -14.34 -30.30 -9.71
CA GLY A 55 -14.47 -29.11 -10.53
C GLY A 55 -14.44 -27.78 -9.74
N ASN A 56 -14.42 -27.83 -8.42
CA ASN A 56 -14.26 -26.68 -7.55
C ASN A 56 -12.81 -26.16 -7.59
N ARG A 57 -12.59 -24.98 -7.01
CA ARG A 57 -11.26 -24.39 -6.85
C ARG A 57 -10.87 -24.40 -5.38
N GLU A 58 -9.63 -24.73 -5.10
CA GLU A 58 -9.06 -24.54 -3.75
C GLU A 58 -8.16 -23.32 -3.80
N LEU A 59 -8.50 -22.29 -3.01
CA LEU A 59 -7.69 -21.08 -2.83
C LEU A 59 -7.07 -21.12 -1.44
N GLY A 60 -5.76 -20.94 -1.33
CA GLY A 60 -5.05 -20.83 -0.06
C GLY A 60 -4.36 -19.47 0.08
N VAL A 61 -4.49 -18.89 1.27
CA VAL A 61 -3.73 -17.72 1.72
C VAL A 61 -2.92 -18.16 2.93
N HIS A 62 -1.60 -18.01 2.85
CA HIS A 62 -0.66 -18.46 3.87
C HIS A 62 0.13 -17.27 4.37
N ILE A 63 0.01 -16.98 5.66
CA ILE A 63 0.55 -15.78 6.30
C ILE A 63 1.67 -16.18 7.26
N ALA A 64 2.74 -15.41 7.31
CA ALA A 64 3.86 -15.60 8.23
C ALA A 64 3.38 -15.80 9.68
N ASP A 65 3.76 -16.91 10.33
CA ASP A 65 3.35 -17.17 11.71
C ASP A 65 4.25 -16.44 12.71
N VAL A 66 4.13 -15.11 12.73
CA VAL A 66 4.85 -14.25 13.68
C VAL A 66 4.47 -14.58 15.12
N SER A 67 3.24 -15.04 15.37
CA SER A 67 2.78 -15.39 16.72
C SER A 67 3.52 -16.57 17.35
N TYR A 68 4.15 -17.40 16.52
CA TYR A 68 5.03 -18.46 16.99
C TYR A 68 6.31 -17.91 17.65
N PHE A 69 6.92 -16.90 17.03
CA PHE A 69 8.19 -16.31 17.51
C PHE A 69 7.97 -15.21 18.55
N VAL A 70 6.92 -14.40 18.38
CA VAL A 70 6.59 -13.28 19.28
C VAL A 70 5.57 -13.76 20.31
N LYS A 71 6.08 -14.26 21.44
CA LYS A 71 5.24 -14.77 22.53
C LYS A 71 4.59 -13.62 23.31
N PRO A 72 3.35 -13.78 23.78
CA PRO A 72 2.68 -12.77 24.59
C PRO A 72 3.53 -12.33 25.79
N SER A 73 3.61 -11.02 26.03
CA SER A 73 4.36 -10.40 27.12
C SER A 73 5.89 -10.59 27.09
N SER A 74 6.46 -11.13 26.00
CA SER A 74 7.91 -11.10 25.78
C SER A 74 8.41 -9.67 25.52
N LEU A 75 9.72 -9.41 25.63
CA LEU A 75 10.28 -8.09 25.33
C LEU A 75 10.01 -7.69 23.88
N THR A 76 10.10 -8.64 22.94
CA THR A 76 9.76 -8.41 21.53
C THR A 76 8.29 -8.06 21.35
N ASP A 77 7.39 -8.72 22.08
CA ASP A 77 5.97 -8.41 22.05
C ASP A 77 5.66 -7.00 22.60
N LEU A 78 6.30 -6.63 23.72
CA LEU A 78 6.13 -5.30 24.31
C LEU A 78 6.62 -4.18 23.37
N GLU A 79 7.75 -4.40 22.71
CA GLU A 79 8.28 -3.45 21.72
C GLU A 79 7.38 -3.38 20.47
N ALA A 80 6.98 -4.52 19.91
CA ALA A 80 6.06 -4.59 18.77
C ALA A 80 4.72 -3.90 19.10
N ARG A 81 4.18 -4.12 20.30
CA ARG A 81 2.99 -3.42 20.81
C ARG A 81 3.20 -1.92 20.89
N SER A 82 4.34 -1.47 21.42
CA SER A 82 4.69 -0.06 21.53
C SER A 82 4.78 0.63 20.17
N ARG A 83 5.42 -0.01 19.18
CA ARG A 83 5.52 0.48 17.80
C ARG A 83 4.20 0.39 17.06
N SER A 84 3.49 -0.71 17.23
CA SER A 84 2.20 -1.11 16.62
C SER A 84 2.21 -1.29 15.11
N THR A 85 3.11 -0.65 14.37
CA THR A 85 3.22 -0.76 12.91
C THR A 85 4.61 -0.36 12.44
N THR A 86 5.06 -0.92 11.32
CA THR A 86 6.21 -0.42 10.56
C THR A 86 5.89 0.95 10.01
N VAL A 87 6.85 1.87 10.05
CA VAL A 87 6.73 3.22 9.48
C VAL A 87 7.53 3.29 8.19
N TYR A 88 6.85 3.58 7.08
CA TYR A 88 7.45 3.72 5.76
C TYR A 88 7.66 5.19 5.44
N LEU A 89 8.90 5.61 5.28
CA LEU A 89 9.27 6.93 4.78
C LEU A 89 9.69 6.81 3.30
N ALA A 90 9.90 7.93 2.66
CA ALA A 90 10.26 7.95 1.23
C ALA A 90 11.63 7.31 0.95
N ASP A 91 12.58 7.40 1.91
CA ASP A 91 13.97 6.93 1.77
C ASP A 91 14.33 5.72 2.64
N ARG A 92 13.45 5.32 3.58
CA ARG A 92 13.71 4.24 4.54
C ARG A 92 12.46 3.77 5.24
N ARG A 93 12.57 2.63 5.91
CA ARG A 93 11.51 2.10 6.79
C ARG A 93 12.04 1.92 8.22
N PHE A 94 11.13 1.96 9.19
CA PHE A 94 11.38 1.63 10.59
C PHE A 94 10.51 0.44 10.93
N ASP A 95 11.12 -0.73 11.01
CA ASP A 95 10.41 -1.99 11.19
C ASP A 95 9.78 -2.11 12.57
N MET A 96 8.64 -2.79 12.65
CA MET A 96 7.96 -3.13 13.89
C MET A 96 8.73 -4.23 14.65
N LEU A 97 9.27 -5.18 13.93
CA LEU A 97 10.03 -6.32 14.46
C LEU A 97 11.52 -6.20 14.12
N PRO A 98 12.41 -6.84 14.91
CA PRO A 98 13.82 -6.96 14.56
C PRO A 98 14.04 -7.67 13.22
N ALA A 99 15.09 -7.30 12.48
CA ALA A 99 15.38 -7.82 11.14
C ALA A 99 15.49 -9.36 11.09
N ILE A 100 16.02 -10.00 12.13
CA ILE A 100 16.09 -11.46 12.25
C ILE A 100 14.70 -12.12 12.18
N LEU A 101 13.64 -11.43 12.57
CA LEU A 101 12.28 -11.91 12.45
C LEU A 101 11.64 -11.38 11.14
N SER A 102 11.72 -10.07 10.88
CA SER A 102 10.99 -9.45 9.77
C SER A 102 11.55 -9.84 8.40
N ALA A 103 12.85 -9.92 8.22
CA ALA A 103 13.48 -10.18 6.93
C ALA A 103 14.01 -11.62 6.77
N ASP A 104 13.98 -12.42 7.85
CA ASP A 104 14.49 -13.80 7.83
C ASP A 104 13.43 -14.80 8.35
N LEU A 105 13.41 -15.10 9.66
CA LEU A 105 12.70 -16.27 10.20
C LEU A 105 11.18 -16.26 9.99
N CYS A 106 10.55 -15.09 9.99
CA CYS A 106 9.11 -14.96 9.70
C CYS A 106 8.84 -14.77 8.22
N SER A 107 9.77 -14.16 7.47
CA SER A 107 9.55 -13.88 6.04
C SER A 107 9.38 -15.17 5.23
N LEU A 108 8.33 -15.23 4.41
CA LEU A 108 7.99 -16.38 3.57
C LEU A 108 8.83 -16.40 2.28
N ILE A 109 10.14 -16.28 2.42
CA ILE A 109 11.09 -16.26 1.31
C ILE A 109 11.05 -17.55 0.50
N GLY A 110 11.37 -17.45 -0.80
CA GLY A 110 11.34 -18.57 -1.75
C GLY A 110 12.29 -19.72 -1.35
N SER A 111 11.89 -20.94 -1.68
CA SER A 111 12.67 -22.19 -1.55
C SER A 111 13.08 -22.57 -0.13
N VAL A 112 12.50 -21.93 0.90
CA VAL A 112 12.80 -22.18 2.32
C VAL A 112 11.55 -22.62 3.07
N ASP A 113 11.70 -23.61 3.97
CA ASP A 113 10.61 -24.05 4.84
C ASP A 113 10.27 -22.97 5.87
N ARG A 114 8.99 -22.59 5.97
CA ARG A 114 8.51 -21.55 6.87
C ARG A 114 7.25 -21.99 7.61
N TYR A 115 7.10 -21.49 8.83
CA TYR A 115 5.84 -21.58 9.57
C TYR A 115 4.85 -20.53 9.06
N ALA A 116 3.63 -20.97 8.80
CA ALA A 116 2.55 -20.11 8.39
C ALA A 116 1.26 -20.36 9.15
N MET A 117 0.40 -19.35 9.15
CA MET A 117 -1.02 -19.44 9.46
C MET A 117 -1.79 -19.40 8.15
N SER A 118 -2.54 -20.45 7.87
CA SER A 118 -3.20 -20.60 6.58
C SER A 118 -4.71 -20.59 6.70
N VAL A 119 -5.34 -19.99 5.69
CA VAL A 119 -6.78 -20.13 5.43
C VAL A 119 -6.92 -20.70 4.03
N ILE A 120 -7.67 -21.79 3.92
CA ILE A 120 -7.86 -22.53 2.67
C ILE A 120 -9.35 -22.68 2.44
N TRP A 121 -9.83 -22.21 1.29
CA TRP A 121 -11.23 -22.30 0.88
C TRP A 121 -11.41 -23.29 -0.25
N GLU A 122 -12.49 -24.06 -0.18
CA GLU A 122 -13.08 -24.68 -1.35
C GLU A 122 -14.15 -23.74 -1.91
N LEU A 123 -13.99 -23.36 -3.18
CA LEU A 123 -14.87 -22.45 -3.90
C LEU A 123 -15.54 -23.22 -5.04
N ASP A 124 -16.85 -23.08 -5.20
CA ASP A 124 -17.55 -23.63 -6.35
C ASP A 124 -17.23 -22.86 -7.66
N GLN A 125 -17.92 -23.21 -8.75
CA GLN A 125 -17.70 -22.60 -10.06
C GLN A 125 -18.07 -21.11 -10.10
N ASP A 126 -18.99 -20.70 -9.24
CA ASP A 126 -19.40 -19.30 -9.06
C ASP A 126 -18.57 -18.58 -7.97
N CYS A 127 -17.51 -19.21 -7.46
CA CYS A 127 -16.70 -18.72 -6.34
C CYS A 127 -17.52 -18.44 -5.06
N GLU A 128 -18.59 -19.25 -4.79
CA GLU A 128 -19.20 -19.31 -3.47
C GLU A 128 -18.40 -20.27 -2.59
N VAL A 129 -18.29 -19.93 -1.30
CA VAL A 129 -17.52 -20.74 -0.35
C VAL A 129 -18.31 -21.98 0.04
N VAL A 130 -17.77 -23.14 -0.31
CA VAL A 130 -18.32 -24.45 0.06
C VAL A 130 -17.80 -24.90 1.42
N ASP A 131 -16.47 -24.74 1.63
CA ASP A 131 -15.81 -25.07 2.90
C ASP A 131 -14.64 -24.12 3.16
N VAL A 132 -14.25 -24.00 4.45
CA VAL A 132 -13.08 -23.20 4.84
C VAL A 132 -12.34 -23.87 5.99
N TRP A 133 -11.04 -24.04 5.79
CA TRP A 133 -10.12 -24.56 6.78
C TRP A 133 -9.17 -23.47 7.27
N TYR A 134 -8.91 -23.46 8.59
CA TYR A 134 -7.96 -22.54 9.23
C TYR A 134 -6.97 -23.35 10.06
N GLY A 135 -5.72 -22.96 10.08
CA GLY A 135 -4.76 -23.62 10.98
C GLY A 135 -3.31 -23.24 10.74
N ARG A 136 -2.46 -23.79 11.60
CA ARG A 136 -1.01 -23.71 11.46
C ARG A 136 -0.53 -24.66 10.39
N THR A 137 0.40 -24.20 9.57
CA THR A 137 0.97 -24.97 8.47
C THR A 137 2.49 -24.84 8.42
N ILE A 138 3.10 -25.76 7.66
CA ILE A 138 4.47 -25.63 7.17
C ILE A 138 4.36 -25.51 5.67
N ILE A 139 4.98 -24.48 5.14
CA ILE A 139 4.98 -24.18 3.71
C ILE A 139 6.40 -24.07 3.17
N ARG A 140 6.50 -24.22 1.84
CA ARG A 140 7.67 -23.82 1.05
C ARG A 140 7.17 -23.08 -0.16
N SER A 141 7.46 -21.76 -0.24
CA SER A 141 7.17 -20.98 -1.43
C SER A 141 8.09 -21.46 -2.57
N ARG A 142 7.52 -21.85 -3.70
CA ARG A 142 8.30 -22.35 -4.86
C ARG A 142 8.87 -21.20 -5.67
N TYR A 143 8.17 -20.07 -5.73
CA TYR A 143 8.55 -18.89 -6.51
C TYR A 143 8.28 -17.61 -5.73
N LYS A 144 9.21 -16.68 -5.85
CA LYS A 144 9.04 -15.31 -5.39
C LYS A 144 8.90 -14.41 -6.62
N LEU A 145 7.67 -13.98 -6.89
CA LEU A 145 7.37 -13.08 -7.99
C LEU A 145 7.29 -11.64 -7.48
N PHE A 146 7.57 -10.69 -8.34
CA PHE A 146 7.16 -9.31 -8.12
C PHE A 146 6.02 -8.92 -9.07
N TYR A 147 5.27 -7.88 -8.71
CA TYR A 147 4.01 -7.54 -9.39
C TYR A 147 4.16 -7.42 -10.90
N GLU A 148 5.22 -6.75 -11.37
CA GLU A 148 5.48 -6.50 -12.79
C GLU A 148 5.70 -7.81 -13.55
N ILE A 149 6.40 -8.78 -12.96
CA ILE A 149 6.64 -10.09 -13.59
C ILE A 149 5.36 -10.92 -13.63
N ALA A 150 4.59 -10.94 -12.54
CA ALA A 150 3.33 -11.67 -12.50
C ALA A 150 2.32 -11.09 -13.52
N GLN A 151 2.27 -9.77 -13.68
CA GLN A 151 1.45 -9.12 -14.72
C GLN A 151 1.97 -9.44 -16.12
N ALA A 152 3.28 -9.31 -16.34
CA ALA A 152 3.90 -9.59 -17.63
C ALA A 152 3.68 -11.06 -18.07
N MET A 153 3.74 -12.00 -17.12
CA MET A 153 3.43 -13.41 -17.35
C MET A 153 1.98 -13.61 -17.83
N HIS A 154 1.03 -12.94 -17.18
CA HIS A 154 -0.38 -12.97 -17.61
C HIS A 154 -0.56 -12.36 -19.00
N ASP A 155 0.16 -11.29 -19.32
CA ASP A 155 0.10 -10.58 -20.59
C ASP A 155 0.83 -11.29 -21.72
N GLY A 156 1.51 -12.41 -21.46
CA GLY A 156 2.16 -13.25 -22.46
C GLY A 156 3.58 -12.81 -22.80
N ALA A 157 4.35 -12.41 -21.80
CA ALA A 157 5.75 -12.02 -21.95
C ALA A 157 6.64 -13.17 -22.46
N ASP A 158 7.78 -12.81 -23.04
CA ASP A 158 8.77 -13.75 -23.58
C ASP A 158 9.40 -14.61 -22.46
N ILE A 159 9.67 -15.90 -22.81
CA ILE A 159 10.23 -16.90 -21.88
C ILE A 159 11.57 -16.46 -21.31
N LYS A 160 12.44 -15.86 -22.14
CA LYS A 160 13.76 -15.40 -21.71
C LYS A 160 13.64 -14.30 -20.65
N MET A 161 12.76 -13.33 -20.89
CA MET A 161 12.50 -12.26 -19.94
C MET A 161 11.96 -12.79 -18.60
N LEU A 162 11.03 -13.75 -18.63
CA LEU A 162 10.50 -14.37 -17.42
C LEU A 162 11.59 -15.13 -16.66
N GLN A 163 12.42 -15.93 -17.36
CA GLN A 163 13.51 -16.68 -16.74
C GLN A 163 14.54 -15.77 -16.06
N GLU A 164 14.96 -14.70 -16.73
CA GLU A 164 15.95 -13.75 -16.22
C GLU A 164 15.47 -13.04 -14.94
N ASN A 165 14.15 -12.87 -14.79
CA ASN A 165 13.54 -12.13 -13.68
C ASN A 165 12.89 -13.00 -12.59
N ILE A 166 12.94 -14.33 -12.70
CA ILE A 166 12.47 -15.29 -11.68
C ILE A 166 13.69 -16.03 -11.13
N PRO A 167 14.17 -15.68 -9.90
CA PRO A 167 15.43 -16.22 -9.37
C PRO A 167 15.51 -17.74 -9.36
N GLU A 168 14.38 -18.40 -9.08
CA GLU A 168 14.29 -19.85 -9.01
C GLU A 168 14.42 -20.55 -10.38
N LEU A 169 14.37 -19.80 -11.49
CA LEU A 169 14.50 -20.30 -12.86
C LEU A 169 15.83 -19.92 -13.54
N GLN A 170 16.60 -19.00 -12.98
CA GLN A 170 17.84 -18.49 -13.58
C GLN A 170 18.91 -19.56 -13.80
N HIS A 171 18.91 -20.63 -13.00
CA HIS A 171 19.88 -21.72 -13.12
C HIS A 171 19.61 -22.68 -14.29
N LEU A 172 18.45 -22.61 -14.93
CA LEU A 172 18.07 -23.47 -16.07
C LEU A 172 18.66 -22.91 -17.37
N ASP A 173 19.22 -23.77 -18.20
CA ASP A 173 19.75 -23.38 -19.51
C ASP A 173 18.63 -23.32 -20.56
N LEU A 174 18.57 -22.23 -21.34
CA LEU A 174 17.55 -22.00 -22.37
C LEU A 174 17.54 -23.05 -23.48
N VAL A 175 18.63 -23.79 -23.68
CA VAL A 175 18.76 -24.81 -24.73
C VAL A 175 18.66 -26.20 -24.15
N TRP A 176 19.43 -26.49 -23.09
CA TRP A 176 19.52 -27.86 -22.53
C TRP A 176 18.34 -28.17 -21.61
N ASP A 177 17.84 -27.20 -20.88
CA ASP A 177 16.73 -27.33 -19.91
C ASP A 177 15.42 -26.74 -20.44
N ALA A 178 15.33 -26.45 -21.76
CA ALA A 178 14.18 -25.75 -22.35
C ALA A 178 12.83 -26.44 -22.06
N GLY A 179 12.81 -27.76 -22.04
CA GLY A 179 11.59 -28.53 -21.74
C GLY A 179 11.16 -28.40 -20.27
N GLU A 180 12.11 -28.42 -19.34
CA GLU A 180 11.85 -28.24 -17.92
C GLU A 180 11.44 -26.78 -17.62
N LEU A 181 12.14 -25.83 -18.20
CA LEU A 181 11.81 -24.41 -18.08
C LEU A 181 10.39 -24.12 -18.57
N GLN A 182 10.03 -24.62 -19.75
CA GLN A 182 8.67 -24.43 -20.28
C GLN A 182 7.62 -25.06 -19.36
N MET A 183 7.84 -26.28 -18.88
CA MET A 183 6.91 -26.95 -17.97
C MET A 183 6.71 -26.16 -16.67
N ARG A 184 7.78 -25.64 -16.08
CA ARG A 184 7.72 -24.85 -14.85
C ARG A 184 7.02 -23.51 -15.05
N LEU A 185 7.29 -22.84 -16.18
CA LEU A 185 6.62 -21.60 -16.54
C LEU A 185 5.13 -21.82 -16.82
N ASP A 186 4.77 -22.90 -17.53
CA ASP A 186 3.36 -23.24 -17.80
C ASP A 186 2.59 -23.52 -16.50
N GLU A 187 3.18 -24.26 -15.56
CA GLU A 187 2.58 -24.53 -14.25
C GLU A 187 2.33 -23.22 -13.48
N LEU A 188 3.35 -22.35 -13.43
CA LEU A 188 3.27 -21.07 -12.74
C LEU A 188 2.27 -20.11 -13.41
N GLN A 189 2.31 -19.99 -14.73
CA GLN A 189 1.38 -19.16 -15.52
C GLN A 189 -0.07 -19.62 -15.34
N ASN A 190 -0.30 -20.92 -15.35
CA ASN A 190 -1.63 -21.48 -15.11
C ASN A 190 -2.13 -21.15 -13.71
N ALA A 191 -1.26 -21.21 -12.69
CA ALA A 191 -1.62 -20.84 -11.33
C ALA A 191 -1.93 -19.34 -11.21
N VAL A 192 -1.09 -18.47 -11.78
CA VAL A 192 -1.32 -17.01 -11.79
C VAL A 192 -2.63 -16.65 -12.50
N ASN A 193 -2.86 -17.23 -13.70
CA ASN A 193 -4.09 -16.99 -14.45
C ASN A 193 -5.34 -17.45 -13.69
N LEU A 194 -5.30 -18.64 -13.09
CA LEU A 194 -6.41 -19.15 -12.29
C LEU A 194 -6.67 -18.28 -11.05
N LEU A 195 -5.62 -17.79 -10.42
CA LEU A 195 -5.71 -16.86 -9.29
C LEU A 195 -6.39 -15.56 -9.71
N MET A 196 -5.95 -14.95 -10.82
CA MET A 196 -6.53 -13.71 -11.34
C MET A 196 -8.01 -13.89 -11.69
N ASP A 197 -8.37 -14.97 -12.38
CA ASP A 197 -9.76 -15.29 -12.72
C ASP A 197 -10.64 -15.46 -11.48
N THR A 198 -10.11 -16.11 -10.44
CA THR A 198 -10.83 -16.31 -9.18
C THR A 198 -11.00 -14.99 -8.44
N ALA A 199 -9.95 -14.20 -8.34
CA ALA A 199 -9.98 -12.88 -7.69
C ALA A 199 -10.94 -11.92 -8.41
N ARG A 200 -10.99 -11.90 -9.75
CA ARG A 200 -11.97 -11.12 -10.54
C ARG A 200 -13.41 -11.47 -10.15
N GLN A 201 -13.72 -12.74 -9.97
CA GLN A 201 -15.07 -13.17 -9.60
C GLN A 201 -15.42 -12.75 -8.16
N ILE A 202 -14.49 -12.92 -7.21
CA ILE A 202 -14.66 -12.48 -5.81
C ILE A 202 -14.83 -10.94 -5.77
N HIS A 203 -13.98 -10.22 -6.49
CA HIS A 203 -14.04 -8.76 -6.62
C HIS A 203 -15.38 -8.29 -7.20
N ALA A 204 -15.85 -8.91 -8.29
CA ALA A 204 -17.13 -8.57 -8.91
C ALA A 204 -18.31 -8.74 -7.95
N LYS A 205 -18.31 -9.78 -7.11
CA LYS A 205 -19.33 -9.98 -6.07
C LYS A 205 -19.30 -8.86 -5.04
N ARG A 206 -18.12 -8.49 -4.57
CA ARG A 206 -17.94 -7.45 -3.56
C ARG A 206 -18.31 -6.06 -4.11
N THR A 207 -17.93 -5.74 -5.35
CA THR A 207 -18.30 -4.51 -6.05
C THR A 207 -19.81 -4.44 -6.27
N LYS A 208 -20.44 -5.54 -6.68
CA LYS A 208 -21.90 -5.65 -6.76
C LYS A 208 -22.58 -5.43 -5.40
N GLY A 209 -21.90 -5.76 -4.30
CA GLY A 209 -22.32 -5.46 -2.92
C GLY A 209 -22.17 -4.00 -2.54
N GLY A 210 -21.48 -3.17 -3.35
CA GLY A 210 -21.27 -1.74 -3.16
C GLY A 210 -19.90 -1.38 -2.59
N ALA A 211 -18.89 -2.21 -2.76
CA ALA A 211 -17.53 -1.85 -2.47
C ALA A 211 -17.10 -0.64 -3.31
N LEU A 212 -16.33 0.25 -2.69
CA LEU A 212 -15.87 1.48 -3.32
C LEU A 212 -14.44 1.29 -3.82
N GLU A 213 -14.23 1.49 -5.11
CA GLU A 213 -12.91 1.64 -5.70
C GLU A 213 -12.49 3.10 -5.58
N LEU A 214 -11.69 3.37 -4.56
CA LEU A 214 -11.22 4.72 -4.24
C LEU A 214 -9.72 4.77 -4.52
N GLU A 215 -9.37 4.92 -5.77
CA GLU A 215 -7.99 5.10 -6.18
C GLU A 215 -7.48 6.50 -5.83
N GLY A 216 -6.35 6.56 -5.14
CA GLY A 216 -5.55 7.76 -4.99
C GLY A 216 -4.42 7.75 -6.01
N VAL A 217 -4.03 8.90 -6.51
CA VAL A 217 -2.77 9.00 -7.26
C VAL A 217 -1.63 8.89 -6.24
N GLU A 218 -0.99 7.72 -6.19
CA GLU A 218 0.25 7.51 -5.45
C GLU A 218 1.43 7.84 -6.37
N VAL A 219 2.40 8.56 -5.83
CA VAL A 219 3.64 8.90 -6.53
C VAL A 219 4.80 8.30 -5.75
N GLN A 220 5.63 7.55 -6.44
CA GLN A 220 6.84 6.95 -5.90
C GLN A 220 8.02 7.89 -6.14
N VAL A 221 8.87 8.04 -5.14
CA VAL A 221 10.13 8.77 -5.25
C VAL A 221 11.19 7.80 -5.75
N GLN A 222 11.66 8.00 -6.96
CA GLN A 222 12.78 7.23 -7.50
C GLN A 222 14.10 7.87 -7.07
N MET A 223 15.00 7.06 -6.52
CA MET A 223 16.32 7.49 -6.05
C MET A 223 17.40 6.62 -6.68
N ASP A 224 18.54 7.24 -6.98
CA ASP A 224 19.76 6.54 -7.40
C ASP A 224 20.45 5.81 -6.21
N SER A 225 21.51 5.06 -6.52
CA SER A 225 22.34 4.35 -5.53
C SER A 225 22.96 5.29 -4.48
N THR A 226 23.08 6.58 -4.78
CA THR A 226 23.60 7.63 -3.87
C THR A 226 22.49 8.29 -3.05
N LYS A 227 21.24 7.79 -3.15
CA LYS A 227 20.03 8.37 -2.54
C LYS A 227 19.66 9.77 -3.03
N LYS A 228 20.12 10.16 -4.22
CA LYS A 228 19.67 11.38 -4.89
C LYS A 228 18.36 11.11 -5.60
N ILE A 229 17.43 12.05 -5.51
CA ILE A 229 16.11 11.92 -6.13
C ILE A 229 16.25 12.12 -7.65
N GLU A 230 15.94 11.12 -8.43
CA GLU A 230 15.95 11.14 -9.89
C GLU A 230 14.63 11.63 -10.47
N ASP A 231 13.53 10.99 -10.06
CA ASP A 231 12.19 11.34 -10.56
C ASP A 231 11.09 11.09 -9.52
N LEU A 232 9.90 11.60 -9.86
CA LEU A 232 8.63 11.38 -9.16
C LEU A 232 7.68 10.68 -10.12
N ILE A 233 7.54 9.37 -9.98
CA ILE A 233 6.78 8.54 -10.93
C ILE A 233 5.41 8.20 -10.36
N PRO A 234 4.30 8.49 -11.07
CA PRO A 234 3.00 7.99 -10.69
C PRO A 234 2.95 6.46 -10.74
N LYS A 235 2.55 5.82 -9.65
CA LYS A 235 2.38 4.37 -9.60
C LYS A 235 1.30 3.95 -10.61
N GLN A 236 1.65 3.06 -11.52
CA GLN A 236 0.71 2.51 -12.48
C GLN A 236 -0.15 1.43 -11.79
N PRO A 237 -1.48 1.50 -11.87
CA PRO A 237 -2.33 0.41 -11.41
C PRO A 237 -2.16 -0.80 -12.34
N MET A 238 -1.92 -1.97 -11.75
CA MET A 238 -1.88 -3.25 -12.47
C MET A 238 -2.96 -4.17 -11.90
N GLU A 239 -3.54 -5.01 -12.75
CA GLU A 239 -4.59 -5.93 -12.31
C GLU A 239 -4.11 -6.92 -11.25
N ILE A 240 -2.85 -7.32 -11.32
CA ILE A 240 -2.26 -8.20 -10.32
C ILE A 240 -2.24 -7.59 -8.90
N HIS A 241 -2.13 -6.26 -8.76
CA HIS A 241 -2.26 -5.60 -7.46
C HIS A 241 -3.66 -5.80 -6.87
N GLU A 242 -4.71 -5.67 -7.71
CA GLU A 242 -6.10 -5.88 -7.30
C GLU A 242 -6.33 -7.36 -6.95
N THR A 243 -5.74 -8.27 -7.72
CA THR A 243 -5.80 -9.72 -7.49
C THR A 243 -5.29 -10.09 -6.10
N VAL A 244 -4.07 -9.66 -5.76
CA VAL A 244 -3.48 -9.94 -4.44
C VAL A 244 -4.28 -9.24 -3.34
N ALA A 245 -4.66 -7.97 -3.53
CA ALA A 245 -5.46 -7.22 -2.57
C ALA A 245 -6.81 -7.91 -2.30
N GLU A 246 -7.48 -8.45 -3.32
CA GLU A 246 -8.76 -9.13 -3.16
C GLU A 246 -8.62 -10.43 -2.36
N CYS A 247 -7.56 -11.23 -2.62
CA CYS A 247 -7.25 -12.41 -1.81
C CYS A 247 -7.01 -12.05 -0.33
N MET A 248 -6.29 -10.95 -0.08
CA MET A 248 -6.02 -10.45 1.28
C MET A 248 -7.30 -9.94 1.96
N ILE A 249 -8.15 -9.20 1.25
CA ILE A 249 -9.45 -8.74 1.76
C ILE A 249 -10.33 -9.93 2.12
N PHE A 250 -10.34 -10.95 1.26
CA PHE A 250 -11.11 -12.17 1.47
C PHE A 250 -10.66 -12.92 2.73
N ALA A 251 -9.35 -13.11 2.90
CA ALA A 251 -8.77 -13.73 4.09
C ALA A 251 -9.11 -12.94 5.37
N ASN A 252 -8.91 -11.63 5.35
CA ASN A 252 -9.21 -10.75 6.46
C ASN A 252 -10.69 -10.81 6.88
N HIS A 253 -11.59 -10.87 5.91
CA HIS A 253 -13.03 -10.98 6.15
C HIS A 253 -13.42 -12.32 6.80
N TRP A 254 -12.92 -13.44 6.28
CA TRP A 254 -13.24 -14.77 6.80
C TRP A 254 -12.65 -15.01 8.19
N VAL A 255 -11.45 -14.52 8.45
CA VAL A 255 -10.85 -14.54 9.80
C VAL A 255 -11.65 -13.66 10.75
N ALA A 256 -12.10 -12.48 10.33
CA ALA A 256 -12.94 -11.60 11.13
C ALA A 256 -14.25 -12.28 11.52
N LYS A 257 -14.90 -12.98 10.60
CA LYS A 257 -16.10 -13.80 10.89
C LYS A 257 -15.81 -14.87 11.94
N LYS A 258 -14.75 -15.65 11.74
CA LYS A 258 -14.38 -16.75 12.63
C LYS A 258 -14.12 -16.27 14.07
N ILE A 259 -13.30 -15.25 14.26
CA ILE A 259 -12.97 -14.75 15.61
C ILE A 259 -14.15 -14.02 16.26
N ALA A 260 -15.00 -13.31 15.50
CA ALA A 260 -16.17 -12.63 16.05
C ALA A 260 -17.30 -13.60 16.41
N GLU A 261 -17.36 -14.76 15.77
CA GLU A 261 -18.31 -15.83 16.10
C GLU A 261 -17.94 -16.51 17.41
N VAL A 262 -16.66 -16.86 17.60
CA VAL A 262 -16.16 -17.52 18.80
C VAL A 262 -16.04 -16.57 19.98
N PHE A 263 -15.60 -15.33 19.73
CA PHE A 263 -15.39 -14.29 20.75
C PHE A 263 -16.27 -13.06 20.52
N PRO A 264 -17.59 -13.12 20.77
CA PRO A 264 -18.53 -12.05 20.43
C PRO A 264 -18.23 -10.70 21.07
N ASN A 265 -17.51 -10.69 22.20
CA ASN A 265 -17.19 -9.48 22.98
C ASN A 265 -15.68 -9.22 23.14
N GLN A 266 -14.81 -10.02 22.52
CA GLN A 266 -13.35 -9.98 22.70
C GLN A 266 -12.58 -10.14 21.37
N ALA A 267 -13.25 -9.98 20.22
CA ALA A 267 -12.57 -10.00 18.93
C ALA A 267 -12.05 -8.59 18.56
N LEU A 268 -10.85 -8.53 17.99
CA LEU A 268 -10.30 -7.32 17.42
C LEU A 268 -10.74 -7.20 15.96
N LEU A 269 -11.64 -6.28 15.68
CA LEU A 269 -12.12 -6.00 14.34
C LEU A 269 -11.71 -4.61 13.87
N ARG A 270 -11.95 -4.32 12.60
CA ARG A 270 -11.72 -3.03 11.97
C ARG A 270 -12.99 -2.59 11.26
N HIS A 271 -13.58 -1.48 11.69
CA HIS A 271 -14.75 -0.90 11.07
C HIS A 271 -14.40 0.37 10.30
N HIS A 272 -15.21 0.68 9.29
CA HIS A 272 -15.17 1.94 8.59
C HIS A 272 -16.55 2.59 8.72
N PRO A 273 -16.68 3.61 9.58
CA PRO A 273 -17.98 4.21 9.87
C PRO A 273 -18.59 4.88 8.64
N LEU A 274 -19.90 4.98 8.62
CA LEU A 274 -20.63 5.72 7.59
C LEU A 274 -20.16 7.18 7.58
N PRO A 275 -19.79 7.71 6.39
CA PRO A 275 -19.45 9.12 6.26
C PRO A 275 -20.66 10.02 6.56
N ARG A 276 -20.42 11.18 7.16
CA ARG A 276 -21.45 12.19 7.33
C ARG A 276 -21.81 12.82 5.98
N GLN A 277 -23.09 13.05 5.73
CA GLN A 277 -23.56 13.61 4.45
C GLN A 277 -22.95 14.97 4.12
N GLU A 278 -22.71 15.81 5.14
CA GLU A 278 -22.08 17.12 5.01
C GLU A 278 -20.68 17.06 4.39
N HIS A 279 -19.94 15.97 4.63
CA HIS A 279 -18.59 15.82 4.07
C HIS A 279 -18.59 15.61 2.54
N PHE A 280 -19.73 15.18 1.96
CA PHE A 280 -19.86 14.98 0.52
C PHE A 280 -20.27 16.23 -0.26
N GLU A 281 -20.52 17.36 0.39
CA GLU A 281 -20.97 18.58 -0.29
C GLU A 281 -20.01 19.03 -1.40
N THR A 282 -18.70 18.99 -1.14
CA THR A 282 -17.69 19.35 -2.15
C THR A 282 -17.71 18.38 -3.34
N LEU A 283 -17.83 17.07 -3.09
CA LEU A 283 -17.96 16.06 -4.15
C LEU A 283 -19.19 16.30 -5.01
N VAL A 284 -20.35 16.48 -4.37
CA VAL A 284 -21.64 16.71 -5.07
C VAL A 284 -21.60 18.00 -5.89
N ALA A 285 -21.04 19.07 -5.34
CA ALA A 285 -20.88 20.34 -6.05
C ALA A 285 -19.96 20.21 -7.27
N CYS A 286 -18.81 19.53 -7.11
CA CYS A 286 -17.88 19.27 -8.21
C CYS A 286 -18.51 18.41 -9.31
N ALA A 287 -19.18 17.31 -8.96
CA ALA A 287 -19.86 16.45 -9.93
C ALA A 287 -20.92 17.24 -10.72
N LYS A 288 -21.74 18.04 -10.02
CA LYS A 288 -22.77 18.88 -10.63
C LYS A 288 -22.19 19.93 -11.59
N ALA A 289 -21.02 20.48 -11.28
CA ALA A 289 -20.33 21.44 -12.18
C ALA A 289 -19.98 20.84 -13.54
N LYS A 290 -19.75 19.52 -13.60
CA LYS A 290 -19.51 18.74 -14.84
C LYS A 290 -20.80 18.11 -15.41
N GLY A 291 -21.97 18.36 -14.82
CA GLY A 291 -23.24 17.80 -15.25
C GLY A 291 -23.51 16.37 -14.76
N PHE A 292 -22.69 15.85 -13.83
CA PHE A 292 -22.89 14.53 -13.23
C PHE A 292 -23.76 14.60 -11.98
N THR A 293 -24.47 13.52 -11.70
CA THR A 293 -25.26 13.35 -10.47
C THR A 293 -24.65 12.26 -9.62
N VAL A 294 -24.16 12.61 -8.43
CA VAL A 294 -23.62 11.69 -7.45
C VAL A 294 -24.63 11.51 -6.32
N THR A 295 -24.90 10.25 -5.97
CA THR A 295 -25.82 9.86 -4.89
C THR A 295 -25.04 9.27 -3.73
N THR A 296 -25.16 9.87 -2.54
CA THR A 296 -24.38 9.53 -1.33
C THR A 296 -25.19 8.79 -0.26
N LYS A 297 -26.38 8.27 -0.62
CA LYS A 297 -27.30 7.61 0.34
C LYS A 297 -26.78 6.27 0.87
N SER A 298 -26.03 5.53 0.06
CA SER A 298 -25.37 4.28 0.43
C SER A 298 -24.05 4.14 -0.34
N ASN A 299 -23.18 3.24 0.14
CA ASN A 299 -21.92 2.93 -0.55
C ASN A 299 -22.17 2.44 -1.99
N LYS A 300 -23.13 1.55 -2.20
CA LYS A 300 -23.49 1.06 -3.55
C LYS A 300 -23.95 2.18 -4.47
N MET A 301 -24.87 3.03 -4.00
CA MET A 301 -25.34 4.17 -4.82
C MET A 301 -24.22 5.17 -5.11
N LEU A 302 -23.28 5.34 -4.18
CA LEU A 302 -22.10 6.18 -4.39
C LEU A 302 -21.16 5.54 -5.43
N ALA A 303 -20.84 4.24 -5.31
CA ALA A 303 -20.03 3.51 -6.28
C ALA A 303 -20.65 3.60 -7.68
N ASP A 304 -21.90 3.16 -7.84
CA ASP A 304 -22.62 3.17 -9.13
C ASP A 304 -22.70 4.58 -9.75
N SER A 305 -22.76 5.64 -8.93
CA SER A 305 -22.80 7.01 -9.44
C SER A 305 -21.42 7.51 -9.84
N LEU A 306 -20.34 7.15 -9.12
CA LEU A 306 -18.97 7.48 -9.49
C LEU A 306 -18.52 6.77 -10.77
N ASP A 307 -18.95 5.52 -10.99
CA ASP A 307 -18.66 4.76 -12.22
C ASP A 307 -19.27 5.41 -13.46
N ARG A 308 -20.40 6.10 -13.30
CA ARG A 308 -21.03 6.86 -14.38
C ARG A 308 -20.41 8.24 -14.63
N CYS A 309 -19.58 8.75 -13.72
CA CYS A 309 -18.92 10.05 -13.83
C CYS A 309 -17.68 9.99 -14.73
N VAL A 310 -17.83 9.59 -15.97
CA VAL A 310 -16.74 9.51 -16.96
C VAL A 310 -16.84 10.67 -17.94
N ASP A 311 -15.79 11.46 -18.03
CA ASP A 311 -15.63 12.50 -19.07
C ASP A 311 -14.69 11.95 -20.15
N PRO A 312 -15.17 11.67 -21.41
CA PRO A 312 -14.33 11.12 -22.48
C PRO A 312 -13.17 12.03 -22.89
N LYS A 313 -13.24 13.32 -22.54
CA LYS A 313 -12.24 14.33 -22.91
C LYS A 313 -11.18 14.54 -21.82
N ASP A 314 -11.47 14.11 -20.58
CA ASP A 314 -10.57 14.31 -19.44
C ASP A 314 -10.69 13.17 -18.41
N PRO A 315 -9.80 12.17 -18.47
CA PRO A 315 -9.81 11.04 -17.56
C PRO A 315 -9.53 11.44 -16.09
N ASN A 316 -8.94 12.63 -15.86
CA ASN A 316 -8.66 13.13 -14.52
C ASN A 316 -9.91 13.50 -13.73
N VAL A 317 -11.03 13.78 -14.42
CA VAL A 317 -12.30 14.14 -13.76
C VAL A 317 -12.78 13.03 -12.83
N ASN A 318 -12.84 11.77 -13.30
CA ASN A 318 -13.27 10.64 -12.47
C ASN A 318 -12.29 10.40 -11.32
N LYS A 319 -10.97 10.42 -11.59
CA LYS A 319 -9.92 10.28 -10.55
C LYS A 319 -10.06 11.35 -9.45
N LEU A 320 -10.33 12.60 -9.82
CA LEU A 320 -10.56 13.68 -8.86
C LEU A 320 -11.85 13.48 -8.06
N LEU A 321 -12.93 13.06 -8.68
CA LEU A 321 -14.20 12.79 -7.97
C LEU A 321 -14.04 11.64 -6.99
N ARG A 322 -13.35 10.55 -7.34
CA ARG A 322 -13.02 9.45 -6.43
C ARG A 322 -12.11 9.92 -5.28
N SER A 323 -11.13 10.78 -5.56
CA SER A 323 -10.29 11.39 -4.53
C SER A 323 -11.07 12.29 -3.57
N LEU A 324 -12.06 13.06 -4.05
CA LEU A 324 -12.97 13.85 -3.20
C LEU A 324 -13.88 12.95 -2.37
N ALA A 325 -14.36 11.84 -2.93
CA ALA A 325 -15.11 10.84 -2.19
C ALA A 325 -14.29 10.25 -1.04
N THR A 326 -13.01 9.90 -1.30
CA THR A 326 -12.07 9.42 -0.27
C THR A 326 -11.87 10.45 0.85
N GLN A 327 -11.74 11.74 0.50
CA GLN A 327 -11.57 12.82 1.50
C GLN A 327 -12.80 13.03 2.38
N ALA A 328 -14.00 12.71 1.87
CA ALA A 328 -15.24 12.80 2.62
C ALA A 328 -15.39 11.69 3.68
N MET A 329 -14.58 10.63 3.57
CA MET A 329 -14.63 9.47 4.47
C MET A 329 -13.67 9.63 5.64
N SER A 330 -14.08 9.10 6.79
CA SER A 330 -13.19 8.95 7.94
C SER A 330 -12.27 7.74 7.74
N ASN A 331 -11.18 7.67 8.50
CA ASN A 331 -10.31 6.49 8.49
C ASN A 331 -11.01 5.31 9.16
N ALA A 332 -10.81 4.10 8.62
CA ALA A 332 -11.19 2.88 9.30
C ALA A 332 -10.40 2.72 10.61
N GLN A 333 -11.01 2.14 11.65
CA GLN A 333 -10.46 2.03 12.99
C GLN A 333 -10.59 0.63 13.55
N TYR A 334 -9.59 0.21 14.34
CA TYR A 334 -9.68 -1.00 15.14
C TYR A 334 -10.51 -0.74 16.39
N PHE A 335 -11.24 -1.77 16.82
CA PHE A 335 -12.08 -1.76 18.01
C PHE A 335 -12.24 -3.18 18.56
N SER A 336 -12.60 -3.29 19.83
CA SER A 336 -13.02 -4.55 20.41
C SER A 336 -14.53 -4.73 20.20
N THR A 337 -14.97 -5.95 19.82
CA THR A 337 -16.39 -6.24 19.56
C THR A 337 -17.29 -6.00 20.77
N GLY A 338 -16.76 -5.98 22.00
CA GLY A 338 -17.50 -5.61 23.20
C GLY A 338 -17.66 -4.12 23.42
N SER A 339 -17.03 -3.25 22.60
CA SER A 339 -17.07 -1.78 22.76
C SER A 339 -18.08 -1.09 21.85
N LEU A 340 -18.56 -1.75 20.80
CA LEU A 340 -19.51 -1.19 19.84
C LEU A 340 -20.73 -2.12 19.66
N PRO A 341 -21.90 -1.60 19.31
CA PRO A 341 -23.05 -2.40 18.90
C PRO A 341 -22.80 -3.04 17.53
N ARG A 342 -23.40 -4.22 17.30
CA ARG A 342 -23.13 -5.06 16.12
C ARG A 342 -23.43 -4.41 14.77
N ASP A 343 -24.39 -3.50 14.71
CA ASP A 343 -24.75 -2.71 13.53
C ASP A 343 -23.67 -1.71 13.09
N GLN A 344 -22.70 -1.41 13.98
CA GLN A 344 -21.55 -0.53 13.69
C GLN A 344 -20.27 -1.28 13.30
N PHE A 345 -20.32 -2.62 13.18
CA PHE A 345 -19.14 -3.40 12.76
C PHE A 345 -18.82 -3.27 11.27
N PHE A 346 -19.76 -2.78 10.48
CA PHE A 346 -19.68 -2.70 9.03
C PHE A 346 -18.47 -1.87 8.56
N HIS A 347 -17.80 -2.39 7.52
CA HIS A 347 -16.72 -1.67 6.85
C HIS A 347 -17.24 -1.01 5.58
N TYR A 348 -17.59 0.29 5.65
CA TYR A 348 -18.26 1.04 4.60
C TYR A 348 -17.57 0.94 3.23
N GLY A 349 -16.26 1.23 3.15
CA GLY A 349 -15.52 1.24 1.89
C GLY A 349 -15.41 -0.13 1.24
N LEU A 350 -15.30 -1.21 2.03
CA LEU A 350 -15.19 -2.58 1.51
C LEU A 350 -16.53 -3.28 1.29
N ALA A 351 -17.63 -2.70 1.77
CA ALA A 351 -18.97 -3.31 1.78
C ALA A 351 -19.04 -4.66 2.50
N LEU A 352 -18.29 -4.81 3.61
CA LEU A 352 -18.21 -6.05 4.38
C LEU A 352 -18.83 -5.88 5.77
N ASP A 353 -19.59 -6.89 6.21
CA ASP A 353 -20.26 -6.90 7.52
C ASP A 353 -19.28 -7.02 8.69
N ARG A 354 -18.16 -7.68 8.47
CA ARG A 354 -17.03 -7.83 9.41
C ARG A 354 -15.72 -7.79 8.68
N TYR A 355 -14.76 -7.12 9.27
CA TYR A 355 -13.41 -7.03 8.71
C TYR A 355 -12.38 -6.91 9.83
N THR A 356 -11.21 -7.46 9.62
CA THR A 356 -10.03 -7.28 10.47
C THR A 356 -8.78 -7.25 9.62
N HIS A 357 -7.63 -7.16 10.25
CA HIS A 357 -6.36 -7.40 9.60
C HIS A 357 -5.71 -8.65 10.15
N PHE A 358 -5.36 -9.57 9.26
CA PHE A 358 -4.74 -10.87 9.54
C PHE A 358 -3.49 -11.09 8.70
N THR A 359 -3.40 -10.44 7.54
CA THR A 359 -2.53 -10.80 6.43
C THR A 359 -1.15 -10.15 6.46
N SER A 360 -0.79 -9.36 7.49
CA SER A 360 0.54 -8.72 7.54
C SER A 360 1.08 -8.58 8.97
N PRO A 361 1.34 -9.69 9.69
CA PRO A 361 1.77 -9.67 11.09
C PRO A 361 3.23 -9.23 11.29
N ILE A 362 4.06 -9.24 10.25
CA ILE A 362 5.44 -8.73 10.32
C ILE A 362 5.44 -7.22 10.54
N ARG A 363 4.48 -6.52 9.95
CA ARG A 363 4.43 -5.05 9.94
C ARG A 363 3.24 -4.43 10.65
N ARG A 364 2.27 -5.22 11.17
CA ARG A 364 1.11 -4.71 11.94
C ARG A 364 0.86 -5.54 13.18
N TYR A 365 0.91 -4.92 14.34
CA TYR A 365 0.68 -5.60 15.62
C TYR A 365 -0.76 -6.09 15.79
N ALA A 366 -1.73 -5.42 15.17
CA ALA A 366 -3.12 -5.87 15.14
C ALA A 366 -3.24 -7.31 14.59
N ASP A 367 -2.48 -7.62 13.53
CA ASP A 367 -2.48 -8.93 12.90
C ASP A 367 -1.92 -10.01 13.85
N VAL A 368 -0.89 -9.69 14.62
CA VAL A 368 -0.35 -10.61 15.65
C VAL A 368 -1.42 -10.95 16.69
N ILE A 369 -2.20 -9.97 17.15
CA ILE A 369 -3.32 -10.18 18.07
C ILE A 369 -4.41 -11.04 17.42
N VAL A 370 -4.73 -10.78 16.15
CA VAL A 370 -5.74 -11.56 15.41
C VAL A 370 -5.29 -13.00 15.19
N HIS A 371 -3.98 -13.25 14.92
CA HIS A 371 -3.42 -14.60 14.88
C HIS A 371 -3.62 -15.34 16.20
N ARG A 372 -3.36 -14.69 17.33
CA ARG A 372 -3.58 -15.27 18.68
C ARG A 372 -5.05 -15.57 18.93
N LEU A 373 -5.96 -14.66 18.54
CA LEU A 373 -7.41 -14.87 18.62
C LEU A 373 -7.87 -16.03 17.75
N LEU A 374 -7.36 -16.13 16.50
CA LEU A 374 -7.68 -17.22 15.60
C LEU A 374 -7.20 -18.58 16.17
N LEU A 375 -5.98 -18.64 16.69
CA LEU A 375 -5.47 -19.85 17.33
C LEU A 375 -6.33 -20.28 18.52
N ALA A 376 -6.70 -19.36 19.39
CA ALA A 376 -7.58 -19.64 20.52
C ALA A 376 -9.01 -20.02 20.10
N ALA A 377 -9.45 -19.57 18.91
CA ALA A 377 -10.74 -19.98 18.34
C ALA A 377 -10.72 -21.39 17.73
N LEU A 378 -9.54 -21.90 17.38
CA LEU A 378 -9.36 -23.25 16.85
C LEU A 378 -9.08 -24.28 17.97
N ASP A 379 -8.29 -23.89 18.97
CA ASP A 379 -7.91 -24.71 20.13
C ASP A 379 -8.57 -24.16 21.40
N ALA A 380 -9.70 -24.74 21.82
CA ALA A 380 -10.48 -24.26 22.96
C ALA A 380 -9.71 -24.32 24.32
N GLU A 381 -8.55 -24.95 24.39
CA GLU A 381 -7.79 -25.16 25.62
C GLU A 381 -6.88 -23.96 26.01
N ASP A 382 -6.53 -23.04 25.09
CA ASP A 382 -5.51 -21.99 25.32
C ASP A 382 -6.10 -20.58 25.56
N ASN A 383 -7.33 -20.49 26.03
CA ASN A 383 -8.07 -19.23 26.25
C ASN A 383 -7.51 -18.34 27.39
N ASN A 384 -6.56 -18.83 28.20
CA ASN A 384 -6.07 -18.12 29.39
C ASN A 384 -5.14 -16.92 29.09
N GLN A 385 -4.72 -16.75 27.84
CA GLN A 385 -3.80 -15.66 27.45
C GLN A 385 -4.47 -14.54 26.66
N LEU A 386 -5.80 -14.59 26.45
CA LEU A 386 -6.52 -13.57 25.71
C LEU A 386 -6.73 -12.31 26.55
N LEU A 387 -6.56 -11.15 25.90
CA LEU A 387 -6.82 -9.86 26.53
C LEU A 387 -8.32 -9.71 26.84
N GLY A 388 -8.66 -9.19 28.02
CA GLY A 388 -10.03 -8.81 28.34
C GLY A 388 -10.55 -7.70 27.43
N ASN A 389 -11.88 -7.58 27.27
CA ASN A 389 -12.50 -6.58 26.39
C ASN A 389 -11.96 -5.15 26.61
N LYS A 390 -11.81 -4.72 27.87
CA LYS A 390 -11.30 -3.37 28.20
C LYS A 390 -9.83 -3.18 27.77
N GLU A 391 -9.00 -4.18 27.97
CA GLU A 391 -7.59 -4.15 27.59
C GLU A 391 -7.43 -4.17 26.06
N LEU A 392 -8.27 -4.98 25.40
CA LEU A 392 -8.30 -5.06 23.94
C LEU A 392 -8.74 -3.75 23.31
N GLU A 393 -9.74 -3.07 23.91
CA GLU A 393 -10.19 -1.74 23.46
C GLU A 393 -9.10 -0.68 23.65
N GLN A 394 -8.40 -0.68 24.80
CA GLN A 394 -7.26 0.22 25.03
C GLN A 394 -6.13 -0.03 24.03
N LEU A 395 -5.87 -1.30 23.70
CA LEU A 395 -4.89 -1.67 22.70
C LEU A 395 -5.33 -1.21 21.30
N ALA A 396 -6.59 -1.39 20.94
CA ALA A 396 -7.15 -0.91 19.67
C ALA A 396 -6.98 0.60 19.50
N GLN A 397 -7.27 1.38 20.54
CA GLN A 397 -7.06 2.83 20.54
C GLN A 397 -5.58 3.20 20.38
N HIS A 398 -4.68 2.49 21.06
CA HIS A 398 -3.23 2.68 20.92
C HIS A 398 -2.77 2.40 19.48
N ILE A 399 -3.18 1.27 18.88
CA ILE A 399 -2.87 0.90 17.50
C ILE A 399 -3.41 1.97 16.52
N ASN A 400 -4.63 2.44 16.71
CA ASN A 400 -5.23 3.50 15.88
C ASN A 400 -4.40 4.79 15.91
N ASN A 401 -3.93 5.20 17.10
CA ASN A 401 -3.10 6.38 17.25
C ASN A 401 -1.73 6.22 16.56
N LYS A 402 -1.09 5.07 16.73
CA LYS A 402 0.20 4.77 16.10
C LYS A 402 0.08 4.68 14.58
N HIS A 403 -0.96 4.03 14.09
CA HIS A 403 -1.23 3.95 12.65
C HIS A 403 -1.44 5.33 12.02
N ARG A 404 -2.22 6.22 12.68
CA ARG A 404 -2.41 7.60 12.23
C ARG A 404 -1.10 8.38 12.23
N ALA A 405 -0.28 8.22 13.27
CA ALA A 405 1.03 8.87 13.36
C ALA A 405 1.97 8.39 12.24
N ALA A 406 1.99 7.07 11.96
CA ALA A 406 2.77 6.49 10.86
C ALA A 406 2.33 7.02 9.49
N GLN A 407 1.01 7.09 9.24
CA GLN A 407 0.47 7.67 8.01
C GLN A 407 0.84 9.16 7.85
N ASN A 408 0.81 9.94 8.93
CA ASN A 408 1.22 11.34 8.88
C ASN A 408 2.72 11.47 8.60
N ALA A 409 3.56 10.67 9.26
CA ALA A 409 5.00 10.66 9.02
C ALA A 409 5.33 10.28 7.56
N GLN A 410 4.63 9.28 6.99
CA GLN A 410 4.77 8.91 5.58
C GLN A 410 4.40 10.06 4.64
N LYS A 411 3.26 10.72 4.88
CA LYS A 411 2.81 11.88 4.09
C LYS A 411 3.77 13.06 4.18
N ASP A 412 4.27 13.36 5.38
CA ASP A 412 5.19 14.47 5.59
C ASP A 412 6.57 14.19 4.97
N SER A 413 7.05 12.93 5.06
CA SER A 413 8.24 12.48 4.34
C SER A 413 8.07 12.62 2.83
N GLN A 414 6.95 12.18 2.28
CA GLN A 414 6.65 12.28 0.85
C GLN A 414 6.65 13.73 0.37
N LYS A 415 6.01 14.65 1.13
CA LYS A 415 6.03 16.09 0.84
C LYS A 415 7.44 16.68 0.88
N LEU A 416 8.24 16.28 1.88
CA LEU A 416 9.63 16.73 1.99
C LEU A 416 10.44 16.31 0.75
N PHE A 417 10.33 15.05 0.34
CA PHE A 417 11.06 14.54 -0.81
C PHE A 417 10.56 15.16 -2.13
N GLN A 418 9.27 15.43 -2.26
CA GLN A 418 8.74 16.23 -3.37
C GLN A 418 9.35 17.65 -3.38
N ALA A 419 9.44 18.31 -2.22
CA ALA A 419 10.06 19.63 -2.14
C ALA A 419 11.56 19.60 -2.47
N LEU A 420 12.29 18.57 -2.01
CA LEU A 420 13.72 18.37 -2.33
C LEU A 420 13.92 18.14 -3.83
N PHE A 421 13.10 17.34 -4.48
CA PHE A 421 13.14 17.11 -5.92
C PHE A 421 13.12 18.42 -6.73
N PHE A 422 12.21 19.33 -6.37
CA PHE A 422 12.13 20.64 -7.04
C PHE A 422 13.22 21.62 -6.57
N LYS A 423 13.72 21.50 -5.33
CA LYS A 423 14.77 22.38 -4.82
C LYS A 423 16.08 22.23 -5.59
N ASP A 424 16.46 21.00 -5.92
CA ASP A 424 17.73 20.69 -6.57
C ASP A 424 17.73 20.94 -8.10
N ARG A 425 16.54 21.24 -8.68
CA ARG A 425 16.41 21.56 -10.11
C ARG A 425 16.55 23.04 -10.40
N PRO A 426 17.08 23.43 -11.58
CA PRO A 426 17.15 24.83 -12.01
C PRO A 426 15.77 25.50 -12.02
N PRO A 427 15.67 26.83 -11.87
CA PRO A 427 14.40 27.56 -11.89
C PRO A 427 13.65 27.52 -13.23
N ASP A 428 14.35 27.23 -14.32
CA ASP A 428 13.92 27.13 -15.71
C ASP A 428 13.69 25.67 -16.17
N ASP A 429 13.84 24.70 -15.28
CA ASP A 429 13.63 23.28 -15.58
C ASP A 429 12.14 23.04 -15.96
N GLU A 430 11.92 22.33 -17.08
CA GLU A 430 10.58 21.97 -17.57
C GLU A 430 9.77 21.16 -16.54
N ALA A 431 10.42 20.38 -15.69
CA ALA A 431 9.74 19.63 -14.62
C ALA A 431 9.02 20.55 -13.61
N ARG A 432 9.43 21.83 -13.51
CA ARG A 432 8.77 22.82 -12.64
C ARG A 432 7.49 23.39 -13.24
N VAL A 433 7.20 23.11 -14.50
CA VAL A 433 5.98 23.56 -15.18
C VAL A 433 5.07 22.35 -15.37
N ALA A 434 3.85 22.47 -14.91
CA ALA A 434 2.91 21.35 -14.93
C ALA A 434 1.48 21.78 -15.25
N ASP A 435 0.74 20.84 -15.88
CA ASP A 435 -0.71 20.93 -16.01
C ASP A 435 -1.36 20.68 -14.64
N ALA A 436 -2.34 21.50 -14.28
CA ALA A 436 -3.04 21.44 -13.02
C ALA A 436 -4.53 21.61 -13.20
N VAL A 437 -5.31 20.78 -12.52
CA VAL A 437 -6.78 20.76 -12.61
C VAL A 437 -7.37 21.44 -11.37
N ILE A 438 -8.24 22.42 -11.57
CA ILE A 438 -8.95 23.12 -10.48
C ILE A 438 -10.02 22.19 -9.90
N PHE A 439 -9.94 21.87 -8.59
CA PHE A 439 -10.94 21.02 -7.95
C PHE A 439 -11.69 21.68 -6.79
N GLN A 440 -11.25 22.87 -6.32
CA GLN A 440 -11.96 23.62 -5.28
C GLN A 440 -11.72 25.12 -5.44
N LEU A 441 -12.75 25.92 -5.19
CA LEU A 441 -12.69 27.38 -5.21
C LEU A 441 -12.53 27.92 -3.80
N ARG A 442 -11.64 28.90 -3.60
CA ARG A 442 -11.41 29.58 -2.33
C ARG A 442 -11.64 31.09 -2.46
N ALA A 443 -11.73 31.80 -1.32
CA ALA A 443 -11.99 33.26 -1.31
C ALA A 443 -10.91 34.08 -2.06
N ASN A 444 -9.66 33.61 -2.09
CA ASN A 444 -8.50 34.31 -2.67
C ASN A 444 -7.81 33.56 -3.79
N GLY A 445 -8.41 32.47 -4.29
CA GLY A 445 -7.81 31.65 -5.34
C GLY A 445 -8.47 30.29 -5.50
N VAL A 446 -7.73 29.33 -6.00
CA VAL A 446 -8.20 27.99 -6.30
C VAL A 446 -7.30 26.93 -5.66
N LEU A 447 -7.84 25.74 -5.38
CA LEU A 447 -7.02 24.55 -5.13
C LEU A 447 -6.93 23.75 -6.41
N VAL A 448 -5.72 23.35 -6.73
CA VAL A 448 -5.40 22.57 -7.91
C VAL A 448 -4.79 21.23 -7.55
N PHE A 449 -4.96 20.28 -8.47
CA PHE A 449 -4.31 18.98 -8.47
C PHE A 449 -3.42 18.86 -9.70
N ILE A 450 -2.17 18.46 -9.49
CA ILE A 450 -1.18 18.21 -10.53
C ILE A 450 -1.07 16.68 -10.69
N PRO A 451 -1.68 16.09 -11.75
CA PRO A 451 -1.73 14.63 -11.91
C PRO A 451 -0.36 13.97 -11.98
N ARG A 452 0.58 14.59 -12.72
CA ARG A 452 1.95 14.08 -12.91
C ARG A 452 2.67 13.79 -11.59
N TYR A 453 2.49 14.63 -10.58
CA TYR A 453 3.23 14.56 -9.32
C TYR A 453 2.37 14.21 -8.11
N GLY A 454 1.06 14.02 -8.31
CA GLY A 454 0.12 13.78 -7.20
C GLY A 454 0.00 14.97 -6.22
N ILE A 455 0.50 16.14 -6.60
CA ILE A 455 0.58 17.33 -5.75
C ILE A 455 -0.78 18.04 -5.72
N LYS A 456 -1.23 18.41 -4.53
CA LYS A 456 -2.39 19.27 -4.31
C LYS A 456 -1.95 20.53 -3.58
N GLY A 457 -2.36 21.69 -4.07
CA GLY A 457 -1.98 22.95 -3.43
C GLY A 457 -2.82 24.15 -3.87
N PRO A 458 -2.69 25.27 -3.14
CA PRO A 458 -3.37 26.51 -3.49
C PRO A 458 -2.61 27.26 -4.60
N VAL A 459 -3.38 27.81 -5.55
CA VAL A 459 -2.94 28.85 -6.48
C VAL A 459 -3.67 30.11 -6.12
N TYR A 460 -2.95 31.13 -5.71
CA TYR A 460 -3.52 32.41 -5.31
C TYR A 460 -3.81 33.28 -6.53
N LEU A 461 -5.05 33.77 -6.63
CA LEU A 461 -5.51 34.68 -7.68
C LEU A 461 -5.67 36.12 -7.14
N LYS A 462 -5.58 36.28 -5.82
CA LYS A 462 -5.60 37.58 -5.13
C LYS A 462 -4.49 37.63 -4.08
N SER A 463 -3.68 38.69 -4.12
CA SER A 463 -2.60 38.93 -3.17
C SER A 463 -3.12 39.44 -1.82
N ARG A 464 -2.27 39.49 -0.80
CA ARG A 464 -2.57 40.09 0.51
C ARG A 464 -2.84 41.60 0.39
N ASP A 465 -2.23 42.27 -0.58
CA ASP A 465 -2.37 43.73 -0.82
C ASP A 465 -3.60 44.04 -1.70
N GLY A 466 -4.43 43.04 -2.00
CA GLY A 466 -5.67 43.20 -2.73
C GLY A 466 -5.53 43.19 -4.26
N GLN A 467 -4.32 43.07 -4.81
CA GLN A 467 -4.08 42.94 -6.25
C GLN A 467 -4.57 41.56 -6.75
N VAL A 468 -4.95 41.49 -8.01
CA VAL A 468 -5.34 40.25 -8.68
C VAL A 468 -4.32 39.86 -9.74
N ILE A 469 -4.20 38.54 -9.99
CA ILE A 469 -3.29 38.06 -11.02
C ILE A 469 -3.96 38.15 -12.41
N HIS A 470 -3.24 38.71 -13.37
CA HIS A 470 -3.64 38.72 -14.77
C HIS A 470 -2.65 37.88 -15.57
N ALA A 471 -3.12 36.79 -16.19
CA ALA A 471 -2.35 35.93 -17.06
C ALA A 471 -2.77 36.16 -18.51
N SER A 472 -1.83 36.56 -19.36
CA SER A 472 -2.02 36.75 -20.81
C SER A 472 -1.18 35.74 -21.57
N GLU A 473 -1.57 35.44 -22.81
CA GLU A 473 -0.80 34.54 -23.67
C GLU A 473 0.62 35.05 -23.95
N GLY A 474 1.60 34.20 -23.73
CA GLY A 474 3.00 34.48 -24.05
C GLY A 474 3.71 35.49 -23.11
N LEU A 475 3.03 35.95 -22.07
CA LEU A 475 3.58 36.87 -21.08
C LEU A 475 3.58 36.26 -19.67
N GLU A 476 4.55 36.59 -18.85
CA GLU A 476 4.51 36.23 -17.44
C GLU A 476 3.31 36.88 -16.74
N PRO A 477 2.58 36.13 -15.85
CA PRO A 477 1.45 36.68 -15.11
C PRO A 477 1.87 37.86 -14.25
N GLN A 478 1.02 38.91 -14.23
CA GLN A 478 1.27 40.16 -13.53
C GLN A 478 0.24 40.39 -12.43
N TRP A 479 0.71 40.91 -11.29
CA TRP A 479 -0.15 41.39 -10.21
C TRP A 479 -0.59 42.83 -10.50
N VAL A 480 -1.89 43.02 -10.65
CA VAL A 480 -2.47 44.32 -11.04
C VAL A 480 -3.70 44.65 -10.20
N GLY A 481 -4.08 45.91 -10.18
CA GLY A 481 -5.33 46.34 -9.53
C GLY A 481 -6.55 45.66 -10.15
N GLY A 482 -7.46 45.19 -9.31
CA GLY A 482 -8.66 44.51 -9.79
C GLY A 482 -9.53 43.92 -8.68
N THR A 483 -10.53 43.15 -9.07
CA THR A 483 -11.48 42.51 -8.16
C THR A 483 -11.61 41.02 -8.47
N LEU A 484 -11.87 40.24 -7.42
CA LEU A 484 -12.15 38.83 -7.51
C LEU A 484 -13.59 38.59 -7.02
N SER A 485 -14.43 38.00 -7.87
CA SER A 485 -15.77 37.60 -7.52
C SER A 485 -15.93 36.08 -7.65
N ARG A 486 -16.62 35.46 -6.69
CA ARG A 486 -16.85 34.03 -6.64
C ARG A 486 -18.32 33.71 -6.87
N SER A 487 -18.60 32.73 -7.72
CA SER A 487 -19.88 32.05 -7.84
C SER A 487 -19.78 30.61 -7.30
N ASP A 488 -20.84 29.81 -7.43
CA ASP A 488 -20.88 28.42 -6.96
C ASP A 488 -19.82 27.54 -7.63
N TYR A 489 -19.57 27.75 -8.95
CA TYR A 489 -18.70 26.88 -9.75
C TYR A 489 -17.55 27.61 -10.44
N SER A 490 -17.40 28.92 -10.22
CA SER A 490 -16.36 29.71 -10.88
C SER A 490 -15.87 30.87 -10.01
N ILE A 491 -14.66 31.32 -10.34
CA ILE A 491 -14.09 32.58 -9.86
C ILE A 491 -13.82 33.46 -11.06
N THR A 492 -14.31 34.68 -11.02
CA THR A 492 -14.03 35.70 -12.02
C THR A 492 -13.01 36.68 -11.48
N VAL A 493 -11.90 36.81 -12.18
CA VAL A 493 -10.86 37.82 -11.91
C VAL A 493 -11.08 38.96 -12.92
N ASN A 494 -11.39 40.14 -12.44
CA ASN A 494 -11.51 41.36 -13.23
C ASN A 494 -10.36 42.29 -12.93
N SER A 495 -9.54 42.59 -13.92
CA SER A 495 -8.43 43.52 -13.83
C SER A 495 -8.58 44.64 -14.87
N MET A 496 -7.74 45.66 -14.76
CA MET A 496 -7.67 46.72 -15.76
C MET A 496 -7.22 46.23 -17.16
N LEU A 497 -6.53 45.05 -17.17
CA LEU A 497 -6.02 44.45 -18.41
C LEU A 497 -6.97 43.42 -19.04
N GLY A 498 -8.07 43.07 -18.36
CA GLY A 498 -9.08 42.15 -18.86
C GLY A 498 -9.72 41.32 -17.75
N SER A 499 -10.68 40.47 -18.14
CA SER A 499 -11.41 39.57 -17.27
C SER A 499 -11.16 38.11 -17.65
N HIS A 500 -10.97 37.24 -16.62
CA HIS A 500 -10.85 35.80 -16.80
C HIS A 500 -11.73 35.05 -15.80
N ILE A 501 -12.32 33.94 -16.27
CA ILE A 501 -13.18 33.07 -15.45
C ILE A 501 -12.51 31.71 -15.29
N TYR A 502 -12.22 31.33 -14.04
CA TYR A 502 -11.71 30.01 -13.64
C TYR A 502 -12.87 29.15 -13.14
N LYS A 503 -13.11 28.01 -13.75
CA LYS A 503 -14.17 27.06 -13.37
C LYS A 503 -13.60 25.81 -12.70
N LEU A 504 -14.44 25.11 -11.97
CA LEU A 504 -14.10 23.76 -11.52
C LEU A 504 -13.79 22.86 -12.72
N PHE A 505 -12.73 22.08 -12.61
CA PHE A 505 -12.15 21.21 -13.64
C PHE A 505 -11.53 21.93 -14.85
N ASP A 506 -11.36 23.25 -14.80
CA ASP A 506 -10.50 23.90 -15.78
C ASP A 506 -9.05 23.49 -15.55
N HIS A 507 -8.34 23.29 -16.65
CA HIS A 507 -6.90 23.08 -16.67
C HIS A 507 -6.18 24.42 -16.74
N ILE A 508 -5.18 24.58 -15.91
CA ILE A 508 -4.28 25.71 -15.90
C ILE A 508 -2.83 25.23 -15.87
N THR A 509 -1.93 26.00 -16.40
CA THR A 509 -0.48 25.73 -16.27
C THR A 509 0.05 26.44 -15.04
N VAL A 510 0.74 25.68 -14.18
CA VAL A 510 1.36 26.20 -12.96
C VAL A 510 2.86 26.03 -12.97
N LYS A 511 3.57 26.95 -12.29
CA LYS A 511 4.98 26.83 -11.95
C LYS A 511 5.13 26.38 -10.52
N ILE A 512 5.93 25.33 -10.32
CA ILE A 512 6.21 24.77 -9.01
C ILE A 512 7.52 25.39 -8.50
N SER A 513 7.47 26.07 -7.37
CA SER A 513 8.61 26.66 -6.70
C SER A 513 8.71 26.16 -5.26
N VAL A 514 9.90 26.24 -4.66
CA VAL A 514 10.12 25.81 -3.28
C VAL A 514 10.27 27.05 -2.41
N GLN A 515 9.44 27.15 -1.38
CA GLN A 515 9.59 28.13 -0.33
C GLN A 515 10.25 27.49 0.88
N GLN A 516 11.32 28.06 1.33
CA GLN A 516 11.99 27.70 2.58
C GLN A 516 12.08 28.92 3.46
N THR A 517 11.58 28.83 4.68
CA THR A 517 11.76 29.86 5.69
C THR A 517 12.63 29.30 6.81
N PHE A 518 13.28 30.17 7.57
CA PHE A 518 14.15 29.75 8.68
C PHE A 518 13.41 28.91 9.74
N ALA A 519 12.10 29.12 9.90
CA ALA A 519 11.28 28.49 10.93
C ALA A 519 10.46 27.28 10.45
N HIS A 520 10.38 27.00 9.14
CA HIS A 520 9.54 25.93 8.58
C HIS A 520 10.32 25.09 7.59
N ALA A 521 9.96 23.81 7.51
CA ALA A 521 10.45 22.90 6.47
C ALA A 521 10.16 23.47 5.07
N ALA A 522 10.93 23.03 4.08
CA ALA A 522 10.69 23.36 2.68
C ALA A 522 9.27 22.92 2.27
N ASP A 523 8.51 23.82 1.67
CA ASP A 523 7.16 23.57 1.18
C ASP A 523 7.04 24.02 -0.28
N LEU A 524 6.10 23.44 -1.02
CA LEU A 524 5.86 23.75 -2.41
C LEU A 524 4.91 24.95 -2.52
N LYS A 525 5.27 25.87 -3.39
CA LYS A 525 4.42 26.98 -3.81
C LYS A 525 4.04 26.79 -5.28
N LEU A 526 2.77 26.95 -5.57
CA LEU A 526 2.20 26.87 -6.91
C LEU A 526 1.82 28.27 -7.38
N ASP A 527 2.47 28.73 -8.43
CA ASP A 527 2.19 30.01 -9.05
C ASP A 527 1.52 29.81 -10.41
N LEU A 528 0.47 30.57 -10.71
CA LEU A 528 -0.20 30.55 -12.01
C LEU A 528 0.81 30.99 -13.08
N LEU A 529 0.96 30.22 -14.16
CA LEU A 529 1.77 30.56 -15.30
C LEU A 529 0.91 30.88 -16.53
N SER A 530 -0.15 30.09 -16.77
CA SER A 530 -1.07 30.32 -17.89
C SER A 530 -2.48 29.83 -17.53
N ASN A 531 -3.48 30.49 -18.13
CA ASN A 531 -4.89 30.10 -18.01
C ASN A 531 -5.27 28.91 -18.92
N ARG A 532 -4.32 28.32 -19.63
CA ARG A 532 -4.52 27.21 -20.56
C ARG A 532 -3.87 25.94 -20.05
N ARG A 533 -4.38 24.82 -20.57
CA ARG A 533 -3.77 23.51 -20.39
C ARG A 533 -2.38 23.45 -21.03
N LEU A 534 -1.42 22.88 -20.35
CA LEU A 534 -0.13 22.50 -20.92
C LEU A 534 -0.36 21.26 -21.79
N ILE A 535 -0.28 21.42 -23.12
CA ILE A 535 -0.36 20.29 -24.05
C ILE A 535 1.05 19.71 -24.17
N SER A 536 1.26 18.55 -23.58
CA SER A 536 2.48 17.77 -23.81
C SER A 536 2.40 17.17 -25.22
N THR A 537 3.47 17.28 -25.99
CA THR A 537 3.56 16.77 -27.38
C THR A 537 3.45 15.24 -27.50
N ASN A 538 3.35 14.53 -26.37
CA ASN A 538 3.32 13.06 -26.30
C ASN A 538 1.92 12.45 -26.04
N GLU A 539 0.83 13.24 -26.01
CA GLU A 539 -0.53 12.74 -25.72
C GLU A 539 -1.34 12.33 -26.97
N THR A 540 -0.71 12.08 -28.10
CA THR A 540 -1.41 11.59 -29.30
C THR A 540 -1.41 10.07 -29.39
N GLY A 541 -2.49 9.45 -28.90
CA GLY A 541 -3.03 8.23 -29.52
C GLY A 541 -2.46 6.87 -29.16
N GLU A 542 -1.47 6.73 -28.26
CA GLU A 542 -0.79 5.44 -27.98
C GLU A 542 -1.02 4.87 -26.56
N GLU A 543 -1.95 5.42 -25.78
CA GLU A 543 -2.08 5.09 -24.34
C GLU A 543 -2.44 3.63 -24.00
N LEU A 544 -3.05 2.86 -24.89
CA LEU A 544 -3.47 1.47 -24.59
C LEU A 544 -2.45 0.40 -25.02
N GLN A 545 -1.63 0.68 -26.03
CA GLN A 545 -0.50 -0.20 -26.39
C GLN A 545 0.76 0.14 -25.60
N GLY A 546 0.93 1.40 -25.18
CA GLY A 546 2.08 1.88 -24.43
C GLY A 546 2.22 1.30 -23.02
N VAL A 547 1.12 0.95 -22.36
CA VAL A 547 1.17 0.39 -20.98
C VAL A 547 1.84 -0.99 -20.98
N LYS A 548 1.49 -1.88 -21.93
CA LYS A 548 2.14 -3.19 -22.04
C LYS A 548 3.63 -3.08 -22.40
N THR A 549 3.96 -2.18 -23.31
CA THR A 549 5.34 -1.96 -23.77
C THR A 549 6.19 -1.29 -22.69
N ASN A 550 5.61 -0.40 -21.85
CA ASN A 550 6.32 0.23 -20.74
C ASN A 550 6.61 -0.75 -19.60
N ILE A 551 5.69 -1.63 -19.24
CA ILE A 551 5.92 -2.67 -18.22
C ILE A 551 7.09 -3.57 -18.63
N ILE A 552 7.12 -4.02 -19.90
CA ILE A 552 8.20 -4.85 -20.43
C ILE A 552 9.53 -4.09 -20.41
N ARG A 553 9.53 -2.80 -20.75
CA ARG A 553 10.73 -1.96 -20.74
C ARG A 553 11.24 -1.70 -19.32
N GLU A 554 10.36 -1.40 -18.36
CA GLU A 554 10.73 -1.21 -16.95
C GLU A 554 11.34 -2.47 -16.35
N VAL A 555 10.84 -3.66 -16.74
CA VAL A 555 11.43 -4.93 -16.33
C VAL A 555 12.80 -5.15 -16.96
N GLN A 556 13.00 -4.78 -18.23
CA GLN A 556 14.30 -4.85 -18.90
C GLN A 556 15.33 -3.88 -18.33
N GLU A 557 14.94 -2.62 -18.10
CA GLU A 557 15.79 -1.61 -17.47
C GLU A 557 16.21 -2.01 -16.05
N ALA A 558 15.29 -2.61 -15.28
CA ALA A 558 15.58 -3.13 -13.95
C ALA A 558 16.53 -4.35 -13.96
N SER A 559 16.47 -5.18 -15.01
CA SER A 559 17.40 -6.29 -15.22
C SER A 559 18.82 -5.81 -15.59
N GLU A 560 18.93 -4.75 -16.41
CA GLU A 560 20.21 -4.13 -16.77
C GLU A 560 20.87 -3.39 -15.60
N GLU A 561 20.09 -2.79 -14.69
CA GLU A 561 20.60 -2.17 -13.47
C GLU A 561 21.15 -3.22 -12.51
N GLN A 562 20.45 -4.34 -12.33
CA GLN A 562 20.88 -5.45 -11.49
C GLN A 562 22.18 -6.10 -12.02
N ALA A 563 22.31 -6.26 -13.34
CA ALA A 563 23.54 -6.73 -13.98
C ALA A 563 24.72 -5.76 -13.81
N LYS A 564 24.46 -4.45 -13.79
CA LYS A 564 25.48 -3.43 -13.50
C LYS A 564 25.88 -3.38 -12.04
N GLU A 565 24.98 -3.65 -11.11
CA GLU A 565 25.30 -3.77 -9.68
C GLU A 565 26.15 -5.01 -9.40
N GLU A 566 25.88 -6.14 -10.05
CA GLU A 566 26.69 -7.37 -9.94
C GLU A 566 28.09 -7.21 -10.56
N GLU A 567 28.28 -6.41 -11.63
CA GLU A 567 29.63 -6.09 -12.17
C GLU A 567 30.44 -5.14 -11.28
N LEU A 568 29.78 -4.34 -10.42
CA LEU A 568 30.45 -3.44 -9.47
C LEU A 568 30.82 -4.12 -8.14
N ASP A 569 30.30 -5.30 -7.85
CA ASP A 569 30.50 -6.02 -6.58
C ASP A 569 31.71 -6.99 -6.58
N LEU A 570 32.77 -6.66 -7.32
CA LEU A 570 34.10 -7.28 -7.19
C LEU A 570 35.00 -6.53 -6.19
N GLY A 571 34.44 -5.90 -5.17
CA GLY A 571 35.13 -5.28 -4.04
C GLY A 571 35.06 -6.14 -2.77
N PRO A 572 36.00 -5.98 -1.81
CA PRO A 572 36.21 -6.93 -0.73
C PRO A 572 35.06 -6.98 0.25
N ASN A 573 34.47 -8.18 0.37
CA ASN A 573 33.67 -8.69 1.49
C ASN A 573 32.62 -7.76 2.14
N PHE A 574 31.42 -7.78 1.58
CA PHE A 574 30.20 -7.25 2.19
C PHE A 574 29.98 -7.77 3.64
N HIS A 575 30.42 -8.99 3.96
CA HIS A 575 30.40 -9.55 5.31
C HIS A 575 31.30 -8.82 6.33
N GLU A 576 32.41 -8.22 5.90
CA GLU A 576 33.25 -7.41 6.79
C GLU A 576 32.68 -6.01 7.05
N LEU A 577 32.00 -5.42 6.07
CA LEU A 577 31.29 -4.15 6.23
C LEU A 577 30.03 -4.30 7.10
N GLN A 578 29.30 -5.40 6.96
CA GLN A 578 28.12 -5.69 7.80
C GLN A 578 28.51 -5.89 9.27
N SER A 579 29.68 -6.47 9.56
CA SER A 579 30.18 -6.61 10.93
C SER A 579 30.63 -5.29 11.55
N GLN A 580 31.13 -4.35 10.75
CA GLN A 580 31.56 -3.01 11.22
C GLN A 580 30.37 -2.03 11.33
N TYR A 581 29.41 -2.07 10.39
CA TYR A 581 28.21 -1.19 10.43
C TYR A 581 27.11 -1.73 11.36
N GLY A 582 27.04 -3.04 11.60
CA GLY A 582 26.13 -3.63 12.59
C GLY A 582 26.42 -3.15 14.00
N GLN A 583 27.69 -3.01 14.37
CA GLN A 583 28.08 -2.53 15.69
C GLN A 583 27.78 -1.04 15.94
N THR A 584 27.79 -0.20 14.91
CA THR A 584 27.47 1.23 15.05
C THR A 584 25.98 1.53 15.07
N ASN A 585 25.15 0.72 14.44
CA ASN A 585 23.70 0.87 14.49
C ASN A 585 23.05 0.26 15.74
N GLU A 586 23.64 -0.75 16.36
CA GLU A 586 23.18 -1.30 17.64
C GLU A 586 23.31 -0.27 18.78
N ALA A 587 24.29 0.61 18.74
CA ALA A 587 24.49 1.65 19.75
C ALA A 587 23.42 2.75 19.75
N LEU A 588 22.64 2.88 18.67
CA LEU A 588 21.59 3.91 18.51
C LEU A 588 20.18 3.29 18.38
N SER A 589 20.03 1.98 18.45
CA SER A 589 18.73 1.33 18.40
C SER A 589 17.98 1.56 19.71
N LEU A 590 16.67 1.82 19.64
CA LEU A 590 15.80 1.86 20.82
C LEU A 590 15.91 0.58 21.66
N TYR A 591 16.23 -0.56 21.05
CA TYR A 591 16.51 -1.81 21.73
C TYR A 591 17.74 -1.74 22.65
N SER A 592 18.82 -1.10 22.23
CA SER A 592 20.02 -0.94 23.08
C SER A 592 19.77 0.06 24.21
N ILE A 593 18.98 1.09 23.96
CA ILE A 593 18.55 2.05 24.98
C ILE A 593 17.62 1.38 26.00
N PHE A 594 16.65 0.58 25.57
CA PHE A 594 15.77 -0.18 26.46
C PHE A 594 16.54 -1.25 27.26
N GLN A 595 17.49 -1.94 26.64
CA GLN A 595 18.34 -2.92 27.34
C GLN A 595 19.17 -2.23 28.40
N SER A 596 19.72 -1.05 28.13
CA SER A 596 20.46 -0.24 29.10
C SER A 596 19.57 0.24 30.24
N PHE A 597 18.33 0.66 29.99
CA PHE A 597 17.38 1.03 31.04
C PHE A 597 16.91 -0.17 31.87
N TYR A 598 16.72 -1.33 31.25
CA TYR A 598 16.36 -2.56 31.96
C TYR A 598 17.49 -3.05 32.88
N GLU A 599 18.75 -2.98 32.42
CA GLU A 599 19.93 -3.33 33.23
C GLU A 599 20.14 -2.34 34.38
N LEU A 600 19.86 -1.03 34.16
CA LEU A 600 19.87 -0.01 35.20
C LEU A 600 18.76 -0.22 36.24
N GLY A 601 17.56 -0.57 35.80
CA GLY A 601 16.43 -0.89 36.68
C GLY A 601 16.70 -2.14 37.54
N LEU A 602 17.34 -3.19 37.00
CA LEU A 602 17.73 -4.38 37.76
C LEU A 602 18.86 -4.11 38.76
N LYS A 603 19.74 -3.14 38.50
CA LYS A 603 20.77 -2.73 39.45
C LYS A 603 20.19 -1.98 40.67
N GLN A 604 19.10 -1.20 40.46
CA GLN A 604 18.41 -0.49 41.55
C GLN A 604 17.55 -1.41 42.43
N ILE A 605 17.12 -2.58 41.94
CA ILE A 605 16.33 -3.55 42.71
C ILE A 605 17.24 -4.47 43.55
N LYS A 606 18.56 -4.50 43.26
CA LYS A 606 19.56 -5.33 43.99
C LYS A 606 20.36 -4.54 45.03
N THR A 607 20.11 -3.24 45.17
CA THR A 607 20.56 -2.39 46.29
C THR A 607 19.41 -2.04 47.19
#